data_6017b4220d39bf52bd69b3ef39986c04
#
_entry.id   6017b4220d39bf52bd69b3ef39986c04
#
_cell.length_a   1.000
_cell.length_b   1.000
_cell.length_c   1.000
_cell.angle_alpha   90.00
_cell.angle_beta   90.00
_cell.angle_gamma   90.00
#
_symmetry.space_group_name_H-M   'P 1'
#
loop_
_entity.id
_entity.type
_entity.pdbx_description
1 polymer ?
#
loop_
_entity_poly.entity_id
_entity_poly.type
_entity_poly.pdbx_seq_one_letter_code
_entity_poly.pdbx_strand_id
1 'polypeptide(L)'
;LELLSLQSTSDQTDYLHNSHIAANVASAVTPEQAGMWVYPYEDNEEHVIYNMVNGLLLRPYISGMVWKMSDTGMKRMQEGIALYKEIRSDVRDGVPFFPLGFGHIRDEALAYGIINGDVAYLAVFTPAADEVKIPLTFEKEIVEVSVIYPKEQLCEYSYENGVLHVKMPQKAAARLFRI
;
A
#
# COMPACT_ATOMS: atom_id res chain seq x y z
N LEU A 1 6.73 17.22 -15.57
CA LEU A 1 5.50 16.50 -15.20
C LEU A 1 4.21 17.23 -15.56
N GLU A 2 4.23 18.57 -15.69
CA GLU A 2 3.04 19.36 -16.11
C GLU A 2 2.45 18.92 -17.46
N LEU A 3 3.24 18.28 -18.31
CA LEU A 3 2.80 17.81 -19.64
C LEU A 3 2.32 16.36 -19.67
N LEU A 4 2.47 15.63 -18.55
CA LEU A 4 2.11 14.22 -18.46
C LEU A 4 1.02 14.03 -17.42
N SER A 5 -0.13 13.55 -17.85
CA SER A 5 -1.22 13.18 -16.92
C SER A 5 -0.93 11.85 -16.18
N LEU A 6 0.11 11.12 -16.60
CA LEU A 6 0.41 9.78 -16.13
C LEU A 6 1.83 9.38 -16.46
N GLN A 7 2.48 8.74 -15.49
CA GLN A 7 3.81 8.15 -15.61
C GLN A 7 3.76 6.68 -15.20
N SER A 8 4.13 5.76 -16.09
CA SER A 8 4.40 4.38 -15.70
C SER A 8 5.64 4.34 -14.80
N THR A 9 5.51 3.71 -13.64
CA THR A 9 6.59 3.68 -12.64
C THR A 9 7.66 2.65 -12.99
N SER A 10 7.27 1.54 -13.62
CA SER A 10 8.16 0.42 -13.94
C SER A 10 7.45 -0.59 -14.85
N ASP A 11 8.20 -1.41 -15.55
CA ASP A 11 7.75 -2.64 -16.22
C ASP A 11 8.00 -3.89 -15.35
N GLN A 12 8.30 -3.70 -14.06
CA GLN A 12 8.57 -4.78 -13.11
C GLN A 12 7.32 -5.61 -12.85
N THR A 13 7.46 -6.94 -12.89
CA THR A 13 6.39 -7.89 -12.56
C THR A 13 6.53 -8.52 -11.18
N ASP A 14 7.72 -8.48 -10.59
CA ASP A 14 7.97 -8.95 -9.24
C ASP A 14 7.29 -8.01 -8.22
N TYR A 15 6.33 -8.55 -7.49
CA TYR A 15 5.51 -7.78 -6.56
C TYR A 15 6.29 -7.25 -5.33
N LEU A 16 7.35 -7.94 -4.92
CA LEU A 16 8.23 -7.48 -3.83
C LEU A 16 9.07 -6.29 -4.31
N HIS A 17 9.62 -6.35 -5.52
CA HIS A 17 10.29 -5.20 -6.10
C HIS A 17 9.34 -4.02 -6.33
N ASN A 18 8.11 -4.28 -6.72
CA ASN A 18 7.09 -3.24 -6.88
C ASN A 18 6.79 -2.50 -5.57
N SER A 19 6.87 -3.14 -4.40
CA SER A 19 6.68 -2.45 -3.12
C SER A 19 7.78 -1.42 -2.84
N HIS A 20 9.03 -1.69 -3.23
CA HIS A 20 10.12 -0.71 -3.11
C HIS A 20 9.90 0.48 -4.05
N ILE A 21 9.37 0.24 -5.25
CA ILE A 21 9.01 1.31 -6.19
C ILE A 21 7.83 2.12 -5.61
N ALA A 22 6.76 1.45 -5.16
CA ALA A 22 5.59 2.08 -4.59
C ALA A 22 5.93 2.96 -3.38
N ALA A 23 6.76 2.46 -2.47
CA ALA A 23 7.17 3.16 -1.26
C ALA A 23 8.03 4.42 -1.53
N ASN A 24 8.55 4.60 -2.74
CA ASN A 24 9.45 5.70 -3.07
C ASN A 24 8.91 6.65 -4.14
N VAL A 25 8.08 6.17 -5.07
CA VAL A 25 7.72 6.93 -6.28
C VAL A 25 7.01 8.24 -5.99
N ALA A 26 6.22 8.29 -4.91
CA ALA A 26 5.51 9.50 -4.51
C ALA A 26 6.44 10.65 -4.03
N SER A 27 7.74 10.39 -3.88
CA SER A 27 8.75 11.44 -3.67
C SER A 27 9.12 12.21 -4.93
N ALA A 28 8.84 11.67 -6.11
CA ALA A 28 9.23 12.23 -7.40
C ALA A 28 8.06 12.53 -8.34
N VAL A 29 6.96 11.79 -8.18
CA VAL A 29 5.75 11.89 -9.01
C VAL A 29 4.54 11.95 -8.07
N THR A 30 3.57 12.80 -8.37
CA THR A 30 2.35 12.84 -7.55
C THR A 30 1.63 11.49 -7.61
N PRO A 31 1.01 11.05 -6.51
CA PRO A 31 0.42 9.70 -6.41
C PRO A 31 -0.55 9.36 -7.55
N GLU A 32 -1.42 10.30 -7.91
CA GLU A 32 -2.42 10.11 -8.98
C GLU A 32 -1.81 10.02 -10.38
N GLN A 33 -0.56 10.48 -10.56
CA GLN A 33 0.18 10.37 -11.82
C GLN A 33 1.07 9.12 -11.88
N ALA A 34 1.34 8.49 -10.73
CA ALA A 34 2.20 7.32 -10.62
C ALA A 34 1.44 6.04 -10.98
N GLY A 35 1.53 5.62 -12.23
CA GLY A 35 0.93 4.37 -12.73
C GLY A 35 1.68 3.14 -12.23
N MET A 36 1.11 2.42 -11.28
CA MET A 36 1.68 1.20 -10.70
C MET A 36 1.04 -0.04 -11.29
N TRP A 37 1.85 -0.90 -11.89
CA TRP A 37 1.42 -2.20 -12.37
C TRP A 37 1.16 -3.16 -11.22
N VAL A 38 -0.03 -3.77 -11.20
CA VAL A 38 -0.52 -4.69 -10.19
C VAL A 38 -0.88 -6.01 -10.88
N TYR A 39 -0.27 -7.11 -10.45
CA TYR A 39 -0.42 -8.44 -11.06
C TYR A 39 -1.01 -9.48 -10.08
N PRO A 40 -2.28 -9.33 -9.67
CA PRO A 40 -2.89 -10.14 -8.61
C PRO A 40 -3.44 -11.49 -9.12
N TYR A 41 -2.68 -12.24 -9.89
CA TYR A 41 -3.18 -13.42 -10.63
C TYR A 41 -2.78 -14.78 -10.03
N GLU A 42 -2.12 -14.82 -8.88
CA GLU A 42 -1.77 -16.08 -8.23
C GLU A 42 -2.87 -16.59 -7.28
N ASP A 43 -2.86 -17.90 -7.01
CA ASP A 43 -3.81 -18.54 -6.09
C ASP A 43 -3.47 -18.33 -4.60
N ASN A 44 -2.47 -17.52 -4.29
CA ASN A 44 -2.09 -17.16 -2.94
C ASN A 44 -2.77 -15.85 -2.54
N GLU A 45 -3.63 -15.89 -1.54
CA GLU A 45 -4.38 -14.74 -1.07
C GLU A 45 -3.47 -13.57 -0.64
N GLU A 46 -2.40 -13.84 0.11
CA GLU A 46 -1.44 -12.80 0.53
C GLU A 46 -0.70 -12.18 -0.65
N HIS A 47 -0.41 -12.94 -1.70
CA HIS A 47 0.16 -12.41 -2.93
C HIS A 47 -0.80 -11.43 -3.61
N VAL A 48 -2.08 -11.74 -3.67
CA VAL A 48 -3.11 -10.83 -4.22
C VAL A 48 -3.22 -9.56 -3.39
N ILE A 49 -3.29 -9.71 -2.05
CA ILE A 49 -3.34 -8.57 -1.12
C ILE A 49 -2.12 -7.66 -1.31
N TYR A 50 -0.92 -8.24 -1.32
CA TYR A 50 0.33 -7.50 -1.48
C TYR A 50 0.35 -6.70 -2.79
N ASN A 51 0.02 -7.37 -3.90
CA ASN A 51 -0.06 -6.71 -5.20
C ASN A 51 -1.05 -5.54 -5.19
N MET A 52 -2.22 -5.71 -4.61
CA MET A 52 -3.20 -4.62 -4.53
C MET A 52 -2.67 -3.45 -3.70
N VAL A 53 -2.04 -3.70 -2.54
CA VAL A 53 -1.47 -2.63 -1.70
C VAL A 53 -0.39 -1.84 -2.45
N ASN A 54 0.39 -2.46 -3.33
CA ASN A 54 1.35 -1.75 -4.19
C ASN A 54 0.70 -0.59 -4.97
N GLY A 55 -0.56 -0.73 -5.36
CA GLY A 55 -1.24 0.27 -6.18
C GLY A 55 -2.24 1.18 -5.46
N LEU A 56 -2.75 0.80 -4.27
CA LEU A 56 -3.90 1.46 -3.65
C LEU A 56 -3.68 2.95 -3.30
N LEU A 57 -2.46 3.34 -2.97
CA LEU A 57 -2.10 4.75 -2.74
C LEU A 57 -1.41 5.42 -3.95
N LEU A 58 -1.54 4.83 -5.13
CA LEU A 58 -1.05 5.33 -6.40
C LEU A 58 -2.17 5.20 -7.44
N ARG A 59 -1.82 5.11 -8.73
CA ARG A 59 -2.78 4.78 -9.79
C ARG A 59 -2.62 3.31 -10.21
N PRO A 60 -3.45 2.37 -9.75
CA PRO A 60 -3.29 0.97 -10.03
C PRO A 60 -3.66 0.61 -11.47
N TYR A 61 -2.79 -0.14 -12.14
CA TYR A 61 -3.04 -0.80 -13.41
C TYR A 61 -3.13 -2.30 -13.18
N ILE A 62 -4.36 -2.81 -13.11
CA ILE A 62 -4.59 -4.25 -12.97
C ILE A 62 -4.23 -4.93 -14.28
N SER A 63 -3.30 -5.87 -14.24
CA SER A 63 -2.78 -6.60 -15.40
C SER A 63 -2.55 -8.07 -15.08
N GLY A 64 -2.22 -8.84 -16.11
CA GLY A 64 -1.94 -10.27 -15.99
C GLY A 64 -3.15 -11.14 -16.26
N MET A 65 -3.05 -12.41 -15.86
CA MET A 65 -4.04 -13.44 -16.18
C MET A 65 -5.16 -13.52 -15.14
N VAL A 66 -5.87 -12.40 -14.94
CA VAL A 66 -6.93 -12.28 -13.90
C VAL A 66 -8.03 -13.34 -14.04
N TRP A 67 -8.24 -13.89 -15.24
CA TRP A 67 -9.20 -14.97 -15.48
C TRP A 67 -8.76 -16.34 -14.91
N LYS A 68 -7.54 -16.45 -14.41
CA LYS A 68 -7.02 -17.64 -13.74
C LYS A 68 -7.06 -17.55 -12.21
N MET A 69 -7.53 -16.42 -11.68
CA MET A 69 -7.60 -16.23 -10.24
C MET A 69 -8.61 -17.18 -9.58
N SER A 70 -8.32 -17.57 -8.35
CA SER A 70 -9.30 -18.23 -7.49
C SER A 70 -10.43 -17.27 -7.09
N ASP A 71 -11.56 -17.80 -6.63
CA ASP A 71 -12.68 -17.00 -6.14
C ASP A 71 -12.24 -16.09 -4.98
N THR A 72 -11.38 -16.58 -4.08
CA THR A 72 -10.81 -15.79 -2.98
C THR A 72 -9.95 -14.65 -3.52
N GLY A 73 -9.04 -14.92 -4.44
CA GLY A 73 -8.20 -13.90 -5.07
C GLY A 73 -9.04 -12.85 -5.79
N MET A 74 -10.05 -13.27 -6.55
CA MET A 74 -10.98 -12.36 -7.23
C MET A 74 -11.73 -11.47 -6.24
N LYS A 75 -12.19 -12.03 -5.11
CA LYS A 75 -12.85 -11.26 -4.03
C LYS A 75 -11.91 -10.19 -3.48
N ARG A 76 -10.64 -10.52 -3.18
CA ARG A 76 -9.65 -9.56 -2.68
C ARG A 76 -9.36 -8.45 -3.70
N MET A 77 -9.19 -8.80 -4.96
CA MET A 77 -9.01 -7.80 -6.01
C MET A 77 -10.21 -6.86 -6.12
N GLN A 78 -11.43 -7.39 -6.13
CA GLN A 78 -12.65 -6.58 -6.19
C GLN A 78 -12.80 -5.65 -4.98
N GLU A 79 -12.49 -6.14 -3.78
CA GLU A 79 -12.44 -5.37 -2.54
C GLU A 79 -11.45 -4.20 -2.65
N GLY A 80 -10.22 -4.46 -3.11
CA GLY A 80 -9.21 -3.43 -3.32
C GLY A 80 -9.64 -2.39 -4.36
N ILE A 81 -10.24 -2.81 -5.47
CA ILE A 81 -10.78 -1.88 -6.49
C ILE A 81 -11.90 -1.01 -5.90
N ALA A 82 -12.79 -1.59 -5.10
CA ALA A 82 -13.86 -0.83 -4.44
C ALA A 82 -13.28 0.22 -3.49
N LEU A 83 -12.35 -0.19 -2.62
CA LEU A 83 -11.65 0.72 -1.72
C LEU A 83 -10.92 1.83 -2.47
N TYR A 84 -10.17 1.50 -3.54
CA TYR A 84 -9.49 2.52 -4.35
C TYR A 84 -10.46 3.59 -4.88
N LYS A 85 -11.65 3.19 -5.33
CA LYS A 85 -12.67 4.13 -5.80
C LYS A 85 -13.18 5.05 -4.69
N GLU A 86 -13.20 4.59 -3.44
CA GLU A 86 -13.58 5.37 -2.27
C GLU A 86 -12.51 6.40 -1.90
N ILE A 87 -11.23 5.99 -1.88
CA ILE A 87 -10.13 6.82 -1.36
C ILE A 87 -9.38 7.63 -2.44
N ARG A 88 -9.58 7.39 -3.72
CA ARG A 88 -8.79 7.99 -4.81
C ARG A 88 -8.79 9.52 -4.86
N SER A 89 -9.82 10.19 -4.33
CA SER A 89 -9.84 11.64 -4.20
C SER A 89 -8.83 12.11 -3.16
N ASP A 90 -8.74 11.41 -2.03
CA ASP A 90 -7.77 11.73 -0.99
C ASP A 90 -6.34 11.43 -1.47
N VAL A 91 -6.17 10.33 -2.23
CA VAL A 91 -4.88 9.99 -2.87
C VAL A 91 -4.42 11.08 -3.84
N ARG A 92 -5.35 11.66 -4.62
CA ARG A 92 -5.07 12.75 -5.55
C ARG A 92 -4.69 14.06 -4.85
N ASP A 93 -5.45 14.41 -3.82
CA ASP A 93 -5.39 15.74 -3.19
C ASP A 93 -4.46 15.76 -1.97
N GLY A 94 -4.00 14.60 -1.51
CA GLY A 94 -3.20 14.45 -0.32
C GLY A 94 -1.69 14.60 -0.55
N VAL A 95 -0.97 14.68 0.56
CA VAL A 95 0.48 14.84 0.61
C VAL A 95 1.14 13.53 1.06
N PRO A 96 2.14 13.02 0.32
CA PRO A 96 2.87 11.82 0.71
C PRO A 96 3.70 12.03 1.99
N PHE A 97 3.79 10.98 2.82
CA PHE A 97 4.70 10.93 3.96
C PHE A 97 5.38 9.56 4.06
N PHE A 98 6.58 9.52 4.65
CA PHE A 98 7.47 8.37 4.64
C PHE A 98 7.97 8.10 6.07
N PRO A 99 7.22 7.38 6.91
CA PRO A 99 7.53 7.24 8.35
C PRO A 99 8.77 6.39 8.62
N LEU A 100 9.16 5.52 7.68
CA LEU A 100 10.41 4.76 7.73
C LEU A 100 11.52 5.35 6.85
N GLY A 101 11.28 6.54 6.26
CA GLY A 101 12.15 7.12 5.25
C GLY A 101 11.94 6.49 3.87
N PHE A 102 12.87 6.76 2.96
CA PHE A 102 12.85 6.16 1.61
C PHE A 102 13.38 4.72 1.68
N GLY A 103 12.61 3.80 1.12
CA GLY A 103 12.94 2.38 1.14
C GLY A 103 14.10 2.02 0.20
N HIS A 104 14.96 1.11 0.66
CA HIS A 104 16.00 0.49 -0.14
C HIS A 104 15.60 -0.94 -0.52
N ILE A 105 16.09 -1.46 -1.65
CA ILE A 105 15.76 -2.80 -2.17
C ILE A 105 16.06 -3.96 -1.21
N ARG A 106 16.85 -3.73 -0.18
CA ARG A 106 17.22 -4.72 0.84
C ARG A 106 16.45 -4.54 2.16
N ASP A 107 15.59 -3.56 2.24
CA ASP A 107 14.83 -3.32 3.47
C ASP A 107 13.82 -4.44 3.67
N GLU A 108 13.76 -4.93 4.89
CA GLU A 108 12.86 -6.03 5.28
C GLU A 108 11.42 -5.55 5.51
N ALA A 109 11.23 -4.25 5.74
CA ALA A 109 9.94 -3.60 5.89
C ALA A 109 9.94 -2.21 5.25
N LEU A 110 8.81 -1.80 4.70
CA LEU A 110 8.60 -0.51 4.05
C LEU A 110 7.26 0.06 4.49
N ALA A 111 7.19 1.40 4.54
CA ALA A 111 5.92 2.08 4.75
C ALA A 111 5.94 3.45 4.06
N TYR A 112 4.84 3.78 3.40
CA TYR A 112 4.57 5.14 2.94
C TYR A 112 3.08 5.42 3.06
N GLY A 113 2.74 6.67 3.18
CA GLY A 113 1.34 7.05 3.32
C GLY A 113 1.00 8.34 2.61
N ILE A 114 -0.27 8.68 2.65
CA ILE A 114 -0.84 9.91 2.11
C ILE A 114 -1.73 10.51 3.18
N ILE A 115 -1.56 11.81 3.44
CA ILE A 115 -2.40 12.57 4.36
C ILE A 115 -3.21 13.62 3.59
N ASN A 116 -4.52 13.64 3.80
CA ASN A 116 -5.43 14.65 3.26
C ASN A 116 -6.33 15.20 4.40
N GLY A 117 -6.00 16.39 4.87
CA GLY A 117 -6.70 17.01 6.01
C GLY A 117 -6.58 16.18 7.29
N ASP A 118 -7.68 15.63 7.76
CA ASP A 118 -7.77 14.87 9.01
C ASP A 118 -7.71 13.34 8.79
N VAL A 119 -7.49 12.89 7.58
CA VAL A 119 -7.41 11.47 7.24
C VAL A 119 -6.03 11.15 6.68
N ALA A 120 -5.43 10.08 7.16
CA ALA A 120 -4.23 9.54 6.55
C ALA A 120 -4.43 8.06 6.19
N TYR A 121 -3.75 7.64 5.13
CA TYR A 121 -3.67 6.26 4.69
C TYR A 121 -2.22 5.83 4.73
N LEU A 122 -1.94 4.62 5.21
CA LEU A 122 -0.58 4.09 5.36
C LEU A 122 -0.50 2.69 4.75
N ALA A 123 0.25 2.54 3.70
CA ALA A 123 0.63 1.24 3.14
C ALA A 123 1.85 0.70 3.88
N VAL A 124 1.73 -0.50 4.42
CA VAL A 124 2.77 -1.21 5.16
C VAL A 124 3.10 -2.50 4.44
N PHE A 125 4.38 -2.71 4.16
CA PHE A 125 4.90 -3.90 3.48
C PHE A 125 5.98 -4.55 4.33
N THR A 126 5.98 -5.88 4.37
CA THR A 126 7.02 -6.68 5.02
C THR A 126 7.59 -7.71 4.02
N PRO A 127 8.39 -7.26 3.03
CA PRO A 127 8.94 -8.17 2.01
C PRO A 127 9.78 -9.31 2.60
N ALA A 128 10.50 -9.09 3.69
CA ALA A 128 11.37 -10.09 4.31
C ALA A 128 11.17 -10.24 5.83
N ALA A 129 10.46 -9.33 6.48
CA ALA A 129 10.07 -9.41 7.90
C ALA A 129 8.66 -10.01 8.05
N ASP A 130 8.24 -10.24 9.29
CA ASP A 130 6.87 -10.51 9.69
C ASP A 130 6.36 -9.52 10.74
N GLU A 131 7.24 -8.65 11.24
CA GLU A 131 6.93 -7.62 12.22
C GLU A 131 7.62 -6.31 11.86
N VAL A 132 6.95 -5.18 12.10
CA VAL A 132 7.50 -3.83 11.88
C VAL A 132 6.98 -2.84 12.92
N LYS A 133 7.84 -1.90 13.31
CA LYS A 133 7.53 -0.76 14.18
C LYS A 133 7.64 0.51 13.37
N ILE A 134 6.56 1.27 13.31
CA ILE A 134 6.45 2.45 12.46
C ILE A 134 6.19 3.66 13.34
N PRO A 135 7.15 4.59 13.50
CA PRO A 135 6.90 5.85 14.20
C PRO A 135 5.93 6.71 13.37
N LEU A 136 4.85 7.14 14.02
CA LEU A 136 3.87 8.02 13.40
C LEU A 136 3.87 9.35 14.15
N THR A 137 4.32 10.41 13.48
CA THR A 137 4.37 11.76 14.04
C THR A 137 3.50 12.67 13.19
N PHE A 138 2.35 13.06 13.72
CA PHE A 138 1.44 14.01 13.10
C PHE A 138 1.28 15.24 14.01
N GLU A 139 0.89 16.37 13.43
CA GLU A 139 0.57 17.59 14.22
C GLU A 139 -0.67 17.39 15.10
N LYS A 140 -1.61 16.55 14.63
CA LYS A 140 -2.83 16.20 15.37
C LYS A 140 -2.68 14.86 16.06
N GLU A 141 -3.36 14.71 17.18
CA GLU A 141 -3.45 13.44 17.91
C GLU A 141 -4.14 12.38 17.05
N ILE A 142 -3.52 11.21 16.96
CA ILE A 142 -4.10 10.04 16.32
C ILE A 142 -5.14 9.44 17.26
N VAL A 143 -6.40 9.47 16.84
CA VAL A 143 -7.53 8.97 17.63
C VAL A 143 -7.78 7.48 17.37
N GLU A 144 -7.61 7.05 16.13
CA GLU A 144 -7.88 5.68 15.71
C GLU A 144 -6.92 5.24 14.63
N VAL A 145 -6.51 3.99 14.67
CA VAL A 145 -5.78 3.31 13.60
C VAL A 145 -6.53 2.03 13.26
N SER A 146 -6.83 1.82 12.00
CA SER A 146 -7.57 0.64 11.54
C SER A 146 -7.03 0.09 10.23
N VAL A 147 -7.02 -1.24 10.09
CA VAL A 147 -6.77 -1.88 8.79
C VAL A 147 -8.02 -1.72 7.92
N ILE A 148 -7.86 -1.16 6.74
CA ILE A 148 -8.95 -0.98 5.77
C ILE A 148 -8.83 -1.90 4.55
N TYR A 149 -7.66 -2.53 4.37
CA TYR A 149 -7.49 -3.55 3.35
C TYR A 149 -6.44 -4.60 3.77
N PRO A 150 -6.78 -5.89 3.69
CA PRO A 150 -8.12 -6.43 3.46
C PRO A 150 -9.06 -6.16 4.65
N LYS A 151 -10.38 -6.16 4.43
CA LYS A 151 -11.40 -5.85 5.47
C LYS A 151 -11.38 -6.83 6.64
N GLU A 152 -11.05 -8.08 6.39
CA GLU A 152 -10.88 -9.09 7.44
C GLU A 152 -9.65 -8.86 8.32
N GLN A 153 -8.92 -7.75 8.15
CA GLN A 153 -7.74 -7.34 8.92
C GLN A 153 -6.52 -8.26 8.70
N LEU A 154 -6.60 -9.55 8.93
CA LEU A 154 -5.58 -10.58 8.70
C LEU A 154 -4.15 -10.22 9.19
N CYS A 155 -4.04 -9.45 10.28
CA CYS A 155 -2.79 -9.13 10.98
C CYS A 155 -3.09 -8.69 12.42
N GLU A 156 -2.08 -8.75 13.28
CA GLU A 156 -2.14 -8.17 14.62
C GLU A 156 -1.50 -6.77 14.58
N TYR A 157 -2.08 -5.79 15.28
CA TYR A 157 -1.46 -4.47 15.41
C TYR A 157 -1.86 -3.78 16.71
N SER A 158 -1.00 -2.85 17.16
CA SER A 158 -1.30 -1.91 18.22
C SER A 158 -0.68 -0.55 17.92
N TYR A 159 -1.31 0.52 18.41
CA TYR A 159 -0.76 1.87 18.34
C TYR A 159 -0.59 2.42 19.75
N GLU A 160 0.64 2.67 20.15
CA GLU A 160 1.00 3.14 21.48
C GLU A 160 2.17 4.12 21.42
N ASN A 161 2.09 5.22 22.17
CA ASN A 161 3.16 6.20 22.29
C ASN A 161 3.74 6.71 20.96
N GLY A 162 2.89 6.90 19.96
CA GLY A 162 3.32 7.38 18.64
C GLY A 162 3.94 6.31 17.75
N VAL A 163 3.86 5.03 18.12
CA VAL A 163 4.41 3.93 17.34
C VAL A 163 3.30 2.93 16.98
N LEU A 164 3.14 2.67 15.70
CA LEU A 164 2.32 1.59 15.18
C LEU A 164 3.16 0.32 15.09
N HIS A 165 2.82 -0.69 15.87
CA HIS A 165 3.35 -2.03 15.78
C HIS A 165 2.44 -2.88 14.90
N VAL A 166 3.01 -3.55 13.91
CA VAL A 166 2.27 -4.45 13.01
C VAL A 166 2.99 -5.79 12.99
N LYS A 167 2.22 -6.86 13.21
CA LYS A 167 2.67 -8.24 13.02
C LYS A 167 1.84 -8.87 11.91
N MET A 168 2.48 -9.15 10.83
CA MET A 168 1.88 -9.76 9.64
C MET A 168 1.73 -11.28 9.83
N PRO A 169 0.80 -11.93 9.10
CA PRO A 169 0.60 -13.37 9.21
C PRO A 169 1.80 -14.18 8.72
N GLN A 170 2.62 -13.59 7.88
CA GLN A 170 3.80 -14.19 7.27
C GLN A 170 4.72 -13.10 6.67
N LYS A 171 5.90 -13.49 6.23
CA LYS A 171 6.74 -12.67 5.35
C LYS A 171 6.07 -12.49 3.99
N ALA A 172 6.50 -11.49 3.24
CA ALA A 172 5.88 -11.09 1.98
C ALA A 172 4.37 -10.79 2.15
N ALA A 173 4.02 -10.01 3.17
CA ALA A 173 2.66 -9.54 3.43
C ALA A 173 2.57 -8.02 3.38
N ALA A 174 1.37 -7.50 3.12
CA ALA A 174 1.11 -6.05 3.09
C ALA A 174 -0.30 -5.74 3.57
N ARG A 175 -0.46 -4.56 4.19
CA ARG A 175 -1.76 -4.05 4.68
C ARG A 175 -1.87 -2.55 4.40
N LEU A 176 -3.11 -2.11 4.19
CA LEU A 176 -3.41 -0.68 4.14
C LEU A 176 -4.17 -0.29 5.39
N PHE A 177 -3.67 0.73 6.06
CA PHE A 177 -4.25 1.31 7.27
C PHE A 177 -4.90 2.65 6.95
N ARG A 178 -5.91 3.00 7.73
CA ARG A 178 -6.44 4.35 7.91
C ARG A 178 -6.08 4.83 9.31
N ILE A 179 -5.71 6.11 9.38
CA ILE A 179 -5.27 6.83 10.58
C ILE A 179 -6.09 8.10 10.71
#